data_ac627d191cccd1302d55a9639cfb6a56
#
_entry.id   ac627d191cccd1302d55a9639cfb6a56
#
_cell.length_a   1.000
_cell.length_b   1.000
_cell.length_c   1.000
_cell.angle_alpha   90.00
_cell.angle_beta   90.00
_cell.angle_gamma   90.00
#
_symmetry.space_group_name_H-M   'P 1'
#
loop_
_entity.id
_entity.type
_entity.pdbx_description
1 polymer ?
#
loop_
_entity_poly.entity_id
_entity_poly.type
_entity_poly.pdbx_seq_one_letter_code
_entity_poly.pdbx_strand_id
1 'polypeptide(L)'
;MRRLFALLLVLALLPVVPARAAKDEITVYNWGQYISDGTDGSLDVIAAFEEATGIHVNYLTYDSNESLYTKLKTGGASYDVIIPSDYMIGRLIEEDMLEPLNFDNIPNYQYVDEAFRNTAYDPENRYSVPYTWGTVGVIYNSKFVDEADAGSWDLLWNSKYAGKILMFDNNRDAFAIAESLLGYSLNTTDEASLRQCAQKLVEQKPILQGHVMDQIYAKMEREEAWIAPYYAGDYLYMVEENPALEFYFPEEGFNIFIDAMCIPKGAANQEGAEAFINFLCSPEICGQNLEYLGYSSPLSAAKDYMDPELAANPIAYP
;
A
#
# COMPACT_ATOMS: atom_id res chain seq x y z
N MET A 1 24.48 78.96 -19.87
CA MET A 1 24.27 78.33 -18.54
C MET A 1 23.36 77.08 -18.68
N ARG A 2 23.97 75.93 -18.81
CA ARG A 2 23.26 74.60 -18.89
C ARG A 2 23.16 74.02 -17.47
N ARG A 3 21.98 73.85 -16.97
CA ARG A 3 21.73 73.17 -15.72
C ARG A 3 21.55 71.68 -16.00
N LEU A 4 22.56 70.84 -15.56
CA LEU A 4 22.39 69.39 -15.49
C LEU A 4 21.47 69.05 -14.34
N PHE A 5 20.36 68.36 -14.62
CA PHE A 5 19.57 67.67 -13.60
C PHE A 5 20.14 66.24 -13.45
N ALA A 6 20.72 65.94 -12.30
CA ALA A 6 21.10 64.57 -11.93
C ALA A 6 19.84 63.88 -11.40
N LEU A 7 19.42 62.83 -12.10
CA LEU A 7 18.33 61.96 -11.69
C LEU A 7 18.94 60.91 -10.72
N LEU A 8 18.66 61.05 -9.41
CA LEU A 8 19.01 60.00 -8.43
C LEU A 8 18.00 58.87 -8.54
N LEU A 9 18.43 57.72 -9.08
CA LEU A 9 17.66 56.48 -9.10
C LEU A 9 17.76 55.85 -7.71
N VAL A 10 16.72 56.01 -6.89
CA VAL A 10 16.60 55.30 -5.62
C VAL A 10 16.13 53.88 -5.94
N LEU A 11 17.07 52.92 -5.93
CA LEU A 11 16.75 51.51 -5.97
C LEU A 11 16.13 51.12 -4.62
N ALA A 12 14.79 51.00 -4.55
CA ALA A 12 14.11 50.44 -3.39
C ALA A 12 14.45 48.92 -3.30
N LEU A 13 15.36 48.58 -2.39
CA LEU A 13 15.57 47.22 -1.95
C LEU A 13 14.30 46.80 -1.20
N LEU A 14 13.36 46.19 -1.92
CA LEU A 14 12.28 45.41 -1.28
C LEU A 14 12.93 44.24 -0.49
N PRO A 15 12.63 44.06 0.78
CA PRO A 15 13.08 42.89 1.49
C PRO A 15 12.51 41.69 0.77
N VAL A 16 13.39 40.82 0.22
CA VAL A 16 13.01 39.47 -0.16
C VAL A 16 12.69 38.78 1.17
N VAL A 17 11.38 38.76 1.51
CA VAL A 17 10.89 37.87 2.54
C VAL A 17 11.21 36.46 2.00
N PRO A 18 12.08 35.68 2.65
CA PRO A 18 12.23 34.30 2.24
C PRO A 18 10.85 33.69 2.30
N ALA A 19 10.41 33.11 1.19
CA ALA A 19 9.20 32.33 1.17
C ALA A 19 9.36 31.28 2.27
N ARG A 20 8.57 31.40 3.34
CA ARG A 20 8.40 30.38 4.36
C ARG A 20 7.52 29.30 3.70
N ALA A 21 8.13 28.68 2.67
CA ALA A 21 7.50 27.58 1.98
C ALA A 21 7.70 26.33 2.84
N ALA A 22 6.63 25.63 3.03
CA ALA A 22 6.55 24.21 3.24
C ALA A 22 6.71 23.64 4.67
N LYS A 23 6.65 24.40 5.76
CA LYS A 23 6.51 23.78 7.08
C LYS A 23 5.06 23.46 7.47
N ASP A 24 4.08 24.02 6.77
CA ASP A 24 2.67 23.93 7.10
C ASP A 24 1.86 23.03 6.12
N GLU A 25 2.55 22.30 5.23
CA GLU A 25 1.92 21.45 4.22
C GLU A 25 2.83 20.26 3.87
N ILE A 26 2.21 19.11 3.62
CA ILE A 26 2.85 17.91 3.05
C ILE A 26 1.99 17.33 1.92
N THR A 27 2.64 16.63 0.98
CA THR A 27 1.96 15.85 -0.04
C THR A 27 2.18 14.36 0.22
N VAL A 28 1.10 13.65 0.52
CA VAL A 28 1.08 12.19 0.72
C VAL A 28 0.60 11.52 -0.56
N TYR A 29 1.34 10.52 -1.05
CA TYR A 29 0.99 9.75 -2.24
C TYR A 29 0.87 8.28 -1.88
N ASN A 30 -0.36 7.77 -1.81
CA ASN A 30 -0.72 6.46 -1.29
C ASN A 30 -1.55 5.66 -2.30
N TRP A 31 -1.90 4.45 -1.97
CA TRP A 31 -2.85 3.64 -2.71
C TRP A 31 -4.27 4.23 -2.63
N GLY A 32 -5.15 3.85 -3.57
CA GLY A 32 -6.59 4.10 -3.46
C GLY A 32 -7.17 3.37 -2.24
N GLN A 33 -8.14 3.96 -1.57
CA GLN A 33 -8.87 3.39 -0.42
C GLN A 33 -7.95 2.79 0.67
N TYR A 34 -6.84 3.47 0.99
CA TYR A 34 -5.80 2.93 1.86
C TYR A 34 -5.47 3.84 3.05
N ILE A 35 -6.47 4.58 3.50
CA ILE A 35 -6.47 5.39 4.72
C ILE A 35 -7.92 5.62 5.15
N SER A 36 -8.19 5.61 6.44
CA SER A 36 -9.51 5.93 6.99
C SER A 36 -9.86 7.40 6.77
N ASP A 37 -11.00 7.68 6.18
CA ASP A 37 -11.43 8.99 5.68
C ASP A 37 -12.66 9.58 6.38
N GLY A 38 -13.09 8.97 7.49
CA GLY A 38 -14.23 9.42 8.27
C GLY A 38 -15.59 8.92 7.77
N THR A 39 -15.62 8.10 6.70
CA THR A 39 -16.87 7.45 6.27
C THR A 39 -17.30 6.39 7.27
N ASP A 40 -18.62 6.11 7.31
CA ASP A 40 -19.25 5.11 8.20
C ASP A 40 -18.96 5.29 9.70
N GLY A 41 -18.56 6.51 10.09
CA GLY A 41 -18.25 6.87 11.48
C GLY A 41 -16.82 6.50 11.90
N SER A 42 -15.98 6.12 10.95
CA SER A 42 -14.55 5.88 11.16
C SER A 42 -13.78 7.15 11.49
N LEU A 43 -12.52 7.03 11.88
CA LEU A 43 -11.63 8.17 12.09
C LEU A 43 -11.25 8.79 10.73
N ASP A 44 -11.44 10.10 10.56
CA ASP A 44 -10.76 10.84 9.48
C ASP A 44 -9.31 11.09 9.90
N VAL A 45 -8.40 10.24 9.45
CA VAL A 45 -6.97 10.29 9.82
C VAL A 45 -6.31 11.57 9.34
N ILE A 46 -6.66 12.06 8.16
CA ILE A 46 -6.09 13.30 7.62
C ILE A 46 -6.54 14.49 8.44
N ALA A 47 -7.86 14.63 8.69
CA ALA A 47 -8.38 15.71 9.51
C ALA A 47 -7.82 15.68 10.95
N ALA A 48 -7.68 14.49 11.55
CA ALA A 48 -7.10 14.32 12.87
C ALA A 48 -5.62 14.73 12.92
N PHE A 49 -4.84 14.41 11.90
CA PHE A 49 -3.45 14.85 11.78
C PHE A 49 -3.35 16.37 11.62
N GLU A 50 -4.16 16.97 10.76
CA GLU A 50 -4.20 18.43 10.54
C GLU A 50 -4.60 19.17 11.82
N GLU A 51 -5.59 18.66 12.56
CA GLU A 51 -6.00 19.24 13.86
C GLU A 51 -4.89 19.16 14.90
N ALA A 52 -4.20 18.01 14.97
CA ALA A 52 -3.15 17.78 15.96
C ALA A 52 -1.87 18.59 15.71
N THR A 53 -1.53 18.86 14.44
CA THR A 53 -0.23 19.40 14.05
C THR A 53 -0.29 20.79 13.41
N GLY A 54 -1.42 21.16 12.83
CA GLY A 54 -1.56 22.35 11.99
C GLY A 54 -0.90 22.22 10.60
N ILE A 55 -0.45 21.02 10.22
CA ILE A 55 0.16 20.74 8.91
C ILE A 55 -0.92 20.25 7.97
N HIS A 56 -1.12 20.95 6.85
CA HIS A 56 -2.09 20.57 5.82
C HIS A 56 -1.61 19.38 5.00
N VAL A 57 -2.49 18.46 4.62
CA VAL A 57 -2.18 17.27 3.84
C VAL A 57 -2.83 17.31 2.46
N ASN A 58 -2.01 17.40 1.41
CA ASN A 58 -2.45 17.12 0.04
C ASN A 58 -2.38 15.61 -0.19
N TYR A 59 -3.53 14.94 -0.15
CA TYR A 59 -3.60 13.50 -0.33
C TYR A 59 -3.87 13.13 -1.78
N LEU A 60 -2.97 12.33 -2.36
CA LEU A 60 -3.05 11.85 -3.74
C LEU A 60 -2.95 10.32 -3.78
N THR A 61 -3.52 9.70 -4.80
CA THR A 61 -3.51 8.23 -4.94
C THR A 61 -2.84 7.75 -6.22
N TYR A 62 -2.34 6.52 -6.19
CA TYR A 62 -1.80 5.79 -7.33
C TYR A 62 -2.36 4.36 -7.39
N ASP A 63 -2.29 3.75 -8.57
CA ASP A 63 -2.91 2.45 -8.84
C ASP A 63 -1.92 1.27 -8.77
N SER A 64 -0.60 1.53 -8.86
CA SER A 64 0.43 0.49 -8.82
C SER A 64 1.80 1.03 -8.41
N ASN A 65 2.64 0.18 -7.81
CA ASN A 65 4.04 0.51 -7.50
C ASN A 65 4.81 0.96 -8.74
N GLU A 66 4.52 0.40 -9.91
CA GLU A 66 5.16 0.76 -11.17
C GLU A 66 4.76 2.18 -11.63
N SER A 67 3.50 2.59 -11.41
CA SER A 67 3.04 3.95 -11.68
C SER A 67 3.67 4.95 -10.73
N LEU A 68 3.74 4.64 -9.44
CA LEU A 68 4.46 5.40 -8.42
C LEU A 68 5.93 5.58 -8.83
N TYR A 69 6.63 4.47 -9.10
CA TYR A 69 8.04 4.50 -9.51
C TYR A 69 8.27 5.38 -10.74
N THR A 70 7.42 5.23 -11.75
CA THR A 70 7.50 6.03 -12.98
C THR A 70 7.34 7.52 -12.68
N LYS A 71 6.40 7.89 -11.82
CA LYS A 71 6.19 9.28 -11.38
C LYS A 71 7.42 9.84 -10.67
N LEU A 72 7.98 9.12 -9.72
CA LEU A 72 9.19 9.53 -9.00
C LEU A 72 10.38 9.70 -9.95
N LYS A 73 10.56 8.75 -10.88
CA LYS A 73 11.70 8.73 -11.80
C LYS A 73 11.63 9.82 -12.87
N THR A 74 10.44 10.16 -13.35
CA THR A 74 10.28 11.20 -14.37
C THR A 74 10.36 12.62 -13.81
N GLY A 75 10.23 12.79 -12.49
CA GLY A 75 10.19 14.10 -11.85
C GLY A 75 8.91 14.87 -12.19
N GLY A 76 8.85 16.12 -11.73
CA GLY A 76 7.73 17.03 -12.04
C GLY A 76 6.65 17.08 -10.96
N ALA A 77 6.70 16.21 -9.96
CA ALA A 77 5.93 16.31 -8.72
C ALA A 77 6.85 16.04 -7.53
N SER A 78 6.66 16.76 -6.45
CA SER A 78 7.31 16.51 -5.17
C SER A 78 6.29 15.88 -4.24
N TYR A 79 6.65 14.76 -3.66
CA TYR A 79 5.89 14.09 -2.61
C TYR A 79 6.71 14.08 -1.33
N ASP A 80 6.05 14.18 -0.19
CA ASP A 80 6.72 14.17 1.11
C ASP A 80 6.63 12.80 1.76
N VAL A 81 5.50 12.08 1.58
CA VAL A 81 5.34 10.70 2.03
C VAL A 81 4.82 9.85 0.87
N ILE A 82 5.39 8.66 0.71
CA ILE A 82 4.91 7.60 -0.19
C ILE A 82 4.77 6.31 0.60
N ILE A 83 3.85 5.44 0.20
CA ILE A 83 3.58 4.17 0.92
C ILE A 83 3.64 2.98 -0.05
N PRO A 84 4.82 2.64 -0.59
CA PRO A 84 5.00 1.50 -1.49
C PRO A 84 5.13 0.16 -0.77
N SER A 85 5.01 -0.92 -1.52
CA SER A 85 5.27 -2.27 -1.03
C SER A 85 6.77 -2.58 -0.94
N ASP A 86 7.11 -3.53 -0.12
CA ASP A 86 8.46 -3.98 0.26
C ASP A 86 9.43 -4.11 -0.93
N TYR A 87 9.05 -4.82 -2.00
CA TYR A 87 9.92 -5.00 -3.17
C TYR A 87 10.24 -3.69 -3.90
N MET A 88 9.27 -2.76 -3.91
CA MET A 88 9.47 -1.44 -4.51
C MET A 88 10.34 -0.56 -3.61
N ILE A 89 10.20 -0.66 -2.29
CA ILE A 89 11.07 0.03 -1.33
C ILE A 89 12.53 -0.39 -1.55
N GLY A 90 12.79 -1.72 -1.62
CA GLY A 90 14.12 -2.23 -1.91
C GLY A 90 14.71 -1.64 -3.20
N ARG A 91 13.92 -1.57 -4.27
CA ARG A 91 14.33 -0.94 -5.52
C ARG A 91 14.60 0.55 -5.38
N LEU A 92 13.74 1.29 -4.68
CA LEU A 92 13.92 2.73 -4.48
C LEU A 92 15.19 3.02 -3.65
N ILE A 93 15.53 2.17 -2.69
CA ILE A 93 16.78 2.26 -1.91
C ILE A 93 17.99 1.99 -2.81
N GLU A 94 17.98 0.92 -3.61
CA GLU A 94 19.07 0.58 -4.53
C GLU A 94 19.32 1.70 -5.57
N GLU A 95 18.27 2.37 -6.03
CA GLU A 95 18.36 3.48 -7.00
C GLU A 95 18.58 4.84 -6.33
N ASP A 96 18.83 4.90 -5.02
CA ASP A 96 19.09 6.12 -4.24
C ASP A 96 17.95 7.16 -4.39
N MET A 97 16.69 6.70 -4.32
CA MET A 97 15.49 7.53 -4.52
C MET A 97 14.76 7.91 -3.23
N LEU A 98 15.22 7.46 -2.05
CA LEU A 98 14.65 7.76 -0.76
C LEU A 98 15.58 8.60 0.12
N GLU A 99 14.99 9.45 0.96
CA GLU A 99 15.71 10.14 2.03
C GLU A 99 15.78 9.27 3.29
N PRO A 100 16.90 9.25 3.99
CA PRO A 100 16.98 8.57 5.29
C PRO A 100 16.08 9.30 6.31
N LEU A 101 15.36 8.52 7.11
CA LEU A 101 14.48 9.00 8.16
C LEU A 101 15.28 9.44 9.40
N ASN A 102 14.83 10.52 10.05
CA ASN A 102 15.29 10.90 11.37
C ASN A 102 14.35 10.32 12.45
N PHE A 103 14.73 9.19 13.03
CA PHE A 103 13.91 8.49 14.03
C PHE A 103 13.74 9.27 15.33
N ASP A 104 14.52 10.32 15.60
CA ASP A 104 14.28 11.24 16.73
C ASP A 104 12.95 11.99 16.56
N ASN A 105 12.49 12.18 15.32
CA ASN A 105 11.20 12.77 14.97
C ASN A 105 10.06 11.74 14.90
N ILE A 106 10.38 10.44 15.02
CA ILE A 106 9.42 9.33 14.92
C ILE A 106 9.45 8.47 16.20
N PRO A 107 9.24 9.05 17.39
CA PRO A 107 9.34 8.31 18.66
C PRO A 107 8.34 7.14 18.76
N ASN A 108 7.23 7.18 18.04
CA ASN A 108 6.24 6.10 18.03
C ASN A 108 6.73 4.85 17.25
N TYR A 109 7.87 4.92 16.53
CA TYR A 109 8.51 3.75 15.97
C TYR A 109 8.82 2.66 17.01
N GLN A 110 8.92 3.03 18.29
CA GLN A 110 9.09 2.08 19.40
C GLN A 110 7.98 1.03 19.49
N TYR A 111 6.77 1.33 18.96
CA TYR A 111 5.62 0.42 18.96
C TYR A 111 5.62 -0.57 17.80
N VAL A 112 6.46 -0.37 16.77
CA VAL A 112 6.60 -1.33 15.67
C VAL A 112 7.20 -2.62 16.23
N ASP A 113 6.57 -3.76 15.96
CA ASP A 113 7.00 -5.06 16.44
C ASP A 113 8.35 -5.48 15.82
N GLU A 114 9.14 -6.25 16.54
CA GLU A 114 10.47 -6.67 16.11
C GLU A 114 10.45 -7.45 14.77
N ALA A 115 9.37 -8.19 14.51
CA ALA A 115 9.20 -8.95 13.28
C ALA A 115 9.17 -8.07 12.01
N PHE A 116 8.81 -6.80 12.17
CA PHE A 116 8.73 -5.81 11.08
C PHE A 116 9.92 -4.84 11.04
N ARG A 117 10.93 -5.06 11.89
CA ARG A 117 12.17 -4.28 11.90
C ARG A 117 13.29 -5.02 11.17
N ASN A 118 14.25 -4.29 10.65
CA ASN A 118 15.42 -4.85 9.94
C ASN A 118 15.02 -5.84 8.84
N THR A 119 13.99 -5.51 8.10
CA THR A 119 13.47 -6.34 7.01
C THR A 119 14.46 -6.43 5.86
N ALA A 120 14.34 -7.47 5.02
CA ALA A 120 15.27 -7.70 3.92
C ALA A 120 15.38 -6.53 2.93
N TYR A 121 14.32 -5.75 2.78
CA TYR A 121 14.31 -4.59 1.88
C TYR A 121 14.92 -3.31 2.50
N ASP A 122 14.97 -3.19 3.82
CA ASP A 122 15.61 -2.09 4.57
C ASP A 122 16.33 -2.62 5.82
N PRO A 123 17.47 -3.32 5.68
CA PRO A 123 18.10 -4.09 6.78
C PRO A 123 18.62 -3.22 7.93
N GLU A 124 18.80 -1.93 7.70
CA GLU A 124 19.27 -0.97 8.69
C GLU A 124 18.15 -0.09 9.25
N ASN A 125 16.90 -0.30 8.83
CA ASN A 125 15.75 0.56 9.15
C ASN A 125 16.04 2.05 8.92
N ARG A 126 16.56 2.40 7.76
CA ARG A 126 17.00 3.77 7.48
C ARG A 126 15.98 4.57 6.70
N TYR A 127 15.12 3.91 5.92
CA TYR A 127 14.34 4.56 4.88
C TYR A 127 12.84 4.34 5.00
N SER A 128 12.42 3.40 5.84
CA SER A 128 11.02 2.98 5.89
C SER A 128 10.50 2.74 7.31
N VAL A 129 9.20 2.98 7.47
CA VAL A 129 8.45 2.61 8.68
C VAL A 129 7.24 1.79 8.24
N PRO A 130 7.06 0.54 8.68
CA PRO A 130 5.93 -0.29 8.33
C PRO A 130 4.59 0.41 8.61
N TYR A 131 3.67 0.33 7.64
CA TYR A 131 2.34 0.91 7.70
C TYR A 131 1.28 -0.17 7.93
N THR A 132 1.26 -1.14 7.02
CA THR A 132 0.40 -2.33 7.10
C THR A 132 1.18 -3.56 6.65
N TRP A 133 0.63 -4.72 6.94
CA TRP A 133 1.01 -5.95 6.27
C TRP A 133 -0.24 -6.76 5.94
N GLY A 134 -0.12 -7.67 5.01
CA GLY A 134 -1.23 -8.50 4.61
C GLY A 134 -0.79 -9.74 3.87
N THR A 135 -1.77 -10.54 3.51
CA THR A 135 -1.60 -11.82 2.84
C THR A 135 -2.47 -11.89 1.61
N VAL A 136 -2.11 -12.77 0.69
CA VAL A 136 -2.87 -13.05 -0.53
C VAL A 136 -3.43 -14.46 -0.45
N GLY A 137 -4.72 -14.60 -0.74
CA GLY A 137 -5.39 -15.88 -0.81
C GLY A 137 -6.38 -15.95 -1.95
N VAL A 138 -7.28 -16.93 -1.90
CA VAL A 138 -8.33 -17.09 -2.91
C VAL A 138 -9.68 -16.79 -2.30
N ILE A 139 -10.42 -15.87 -2.91
CA ILE A 139 -11.82 -15.60 -2.65
C ILE A 139 -12.66 -16.40 -3.64
N TYR A 140 -13.67 -17.10 -3.16
CA TYR A 140 -14.62 -17.78 -4.03
C TYR A 140 -16.06 -17.63 -3.53
N ASN A 141 -17.04 -17.71 -4.44
CA ASN A 141 -18.45 -17.64 -4.10
C ASN A 141 -18.99 -19.07 -3.90
N SER A 142 -19.32 -19.43 -2.67
CA SER A 142 -19.75 -20.77 -2.27
C SER A 142 -21.12 -21.21 -2.87
N LYS A 143 -21.89 -20.27 -3.45
CA LYS A 143 -23.10 -20.62 -4.22
C LYS A 143 -22.81 -21.30 -5.55
N PHE A 144 -21.63 -21.04 -6.15
CA PHE A 144 -21.31 -21.43 -7.51
C PHE A 144 -20.06 -22.32 -7.61
N VAL A 145 -19.21 -22.28 -6.61
CA VAL A 145 -17.95 -23.02 -6.56
C VAL A 145 -18.08 -24.18 -5.57
N ASP A 146 -17.73 -25.38 -6.00
CA ASP A 146 -17.74 -26.53 -5.10
C ASP A 146 -16.57 -26.43 -4.12
N GLU A 147 -16.83 -26.58 -2.82
CA GLU A 147 -15.83 -26.58 -1.76
C GLU A 147 -14.72 -27.62 -2.01
N ALA A 148 -15.05 -28.74 -2.64
CA ALA A 148 -14.10 -29.79 -3.00
C ALA A 148 -13.04 -29.35 -4.05
N ASP A 149 -13.29 -28.27 -4.77
CA ASP A 149 -12.34 -27.67 -5.74
C ASP A 149 -11.44 -26.61 -5.07
N ALA A 150 -11.74 -26.19 -3.83
CA ALA A 150 -10.99 -25.17 -3.09
C ALA A 150 -9.76 -25.78 -2.37
N GLY A 151 -8.84 -24.91 -1.93
CA GLY A 151 -7.66 -25.28 -1.11
C GLY A 151 -6.31 -25.10 -1.83
N SER A 152 -6.31 -25.00 -3.15
CA SER A 152 -5.10 -24.85 -3.97
C SER A 152 -5.22 -23.65 -4.92
N TRP A 153 -4.08 -23.09 -5.35
CA TRP A 153 -4.02 -22.12 -6.44
C TRP A 153 -4.53 -22.70 -7.78
N ASP A 154 -4.55 -24.04 -7.95
CA ASP A 154 -5.07 -24.69 -9.17
C ASP A 154 -6.54 -24.35 -9.46
N LEU A 155 -7.33 -23.91 -8.48
CA LEU A 155 -8.71 -23.43 -8.68
C LEU A 155 -8.75 -22.29 -9.71
N LEU A 156 -7.73 -21.45 -9.76
CA LEU A 156 -7.64 -20.36 -10.74
C LEU A 156 -7.39 -20.83 -12.17
N TRP A 157 -7.04 -22.10 -12.39
CA TRP A 157 -6.89 -22.75 -13.70
C TRP A 157 -7.98 -23.75 -13.99
N ASN A 158 -9.00 -23.86 -13.13
CA ASN A 158 -10.07 -24.82 -13.33
C ASN A 158 -11.06 -24.37 -14.42
N SER A 159 -10.99 -24.99 -15.58
CA SER A 159 -11.84 -24.66 -16.74
C SER A 159 -13.36 -24.86 -16.51
N LYS A 160 -13.77 -25.58 -15.45
CA LYS A 160 -15.17 -25.67 -15.00
C LYS A 160 -15.78 -24.29 -14.75
N TYR A 161 -14.97 -23.33 -14.31
CA TYR A 161 -15.36 -21.97 -13.97
C TYR A 161 -14.94 -20.92 -15.02
N ALA A 162 -14.69 -21.35 -16.26
CA ALA A 162 -14.26 -20.46 -17.35
C ALA A 162 -15.18 -19.23 -17.50
N GLY A 163 -14.58 -18.05 -17.64
CA GLY A 163 -15.29 -16.77 -17.74
C GLY A 163 -15.81 -16.22 -16.41
N LYS A 164 -15.50 -16.90 -15.29
CA LYS A 164 -15.89 -16.50 -13.92
C LYS A 164 -14.69 -16.34 -12.97
N ILE A 165 -13.49 -16.44 -13.49
CA ILE A 165 -12.24 -16.32 -12.77
C ILE A 165 -11.62 -14.96 -13.07
N LEU A 166 -11.19 -14.25 -12.05
CA LEU A 166 -10.39 -13.03 -12.14
C LEU A 166 -8.92 -13.34 -11.83
N MET A 167 -8.02 -12.46 -12.25
CA MET A 167 -6.61 -12.46 -11.89
C MET A 167 -6.17 -11.04 -11.58
N PHE A 168 -5.12 -10.87 -10.82
CA PHE A 168 -4.50 -9.58 -10.55
C PHE A 168 -4.06 -8.86 -11.83
N ASP A 169 -4.33 -7.56 -11.89
CA ASP A 169 -3.63 -6.60 -12.77
C ASP A 169 -2.41 -6.01 -12.06
N ASN A 170 -1.76 -6.83 -11.25
CA ASN A 170 -0.51 -6.59 -10.56
C ASN A 170 0.45 -7.72 -10.92
N ASN A 171 1.53 -7.39 -11.62
CA ASN A 171 2.47 -8.39 -12.13
C ASN A 171 3.14 -9.18 -11.01
N ARG A 172 3.49 -8.51 -9.90
CA ARG A 172 4.19 -9.15 -8.79
C ARG A 172 3.33 -10.25 -8.16
N ASP A 173 2.07 -9.95 -7.85
CA ASP A 173 1.16 -10.90 -7.23
C ASP A 173 0.74 -12.02 -8.20
N ALA A 174 0.49 -11.69 -9.47
CA ALA A 174 0.19 -12.71 -10.48
C ALA A 174 1.35 -13.70 -10.64
N PHE A 175 2.60 -13.24 -10.65
CA PHE A 175 3.79 -14.12 -10.70
C PHE A 175 3.95 -14.91 -9.42
N ALA A 176 3.74 -14.30 -8.23
CA ALA A 176 3.83 -15.00 -6.93
C ALA A 176 2.88 -16.20 -6.85
N ILE A 177 1.67 -16.08 -7.40
CA ILE A 177 0.71 -17.20 -7.51
C ILE A 177 1.26 -18.31 -8.40
N ALA A 178 1.78 -17.97 -9.58
CA ALA A 178 2.35 -18.96 -10.47
C ALA A 178 3.64 -19.60 -9.92
N GLU A 179 4.45 -18.82 -9.20
CA GLU A 179 5.64 -19.30 -8.51
C GLU A 179 5.27 -20.32 -7.42
N SER A 180 4.30 -19.98 -6.55
CA SER A 180 3.80 -20.88 -5.52
C SER A 180 3.27 -22.19 -6.12
N LEU A 181 2.41 -22.09 -7.13
CA LEU A 181 1.82 -23.24 -7.81
C LEU A 181 2.86 -24.16 -8.47
N LEU A 182 3.95 -23.60 -8.97
CA LEU A 182 5.06 -24.34 -9.59
C LEU A 182 6.15 -24.76 -8.59
N GLY A 183 6.01 -24.40 -7.31
CA GLY A 183 6.96 -24.74 -6.24
C GLY A 183 8.26 -23.93 -6.30
N TYR A 184 8.22 -22.74 -6.87
CA TYR A 184 9.34 -21.80 -6.88
C TYR A 184 9.30 -20.85 -5.67
N SER A 185 10.45 -20.26 -5.36
CA SER A 185 10.51 -19.17 -4.39
C SER A 185 9.85 -17.91 -4.95
N LEU A 186 9.03 -17.23 -4.14
CA LEU A 186 8.40 -15.93 -4.49
C LEU A 186 9.44 -14.81 -4.72
N ASN A 187 10.70 -15.05 -4.36
CA ASN A 187 11.81 -14.13 -4.57
C ASN A 187 12.82 -14.70 -5.58
N THR A 188 12.40 -15.63 -6.45
CA THR A 188 13.29 -16.15 -7.47
C THR A 188 13.70 -15.07 -8.48
N THR A 189 14.99 -15.07 -8.84
CA THR A 189 15.53 -14.24 -9.93
C THR A 189 15.97 -15.12 -11.11
N ASP A 190 15.70 -16.44 -11.06
CA ASP A 190 16.04 -17.36 -12.15
C ASP A 190 15.12 -17.14 -13.35
N GLU A 191 15.72 -16.71 -14.45
CA GLU A 191 14.99 -16.38 -15.67
C GLU A 191 14.21 -17.59 -16.24
N ALA A 192 14.71 -18.83 -16.09
CA ALA A 192 14.02 -20.01 -16.59
C ALA A 192 12.75 -20.28 -15.79
N SER A 193 12.80 -20.18 -14.47
CA SER A 193 11.63 -20.28 -13.58
C SER A 193 10.60 -19.19 -13.88
N LEU A 194 11.03 -17.93 -14.02
CA LEU A 194 10.15 -16.81 -14.35
C LEU A 194 9.46 -17.00 -15.73
N ARG A 195 10.17 -17.57 -16.73
CA ARG A 195 9.56 -17.89 -18.02
C ARG A 195 8.50 -18.99 -17.90
N GLN A 196 8.68 -19.96 -17.02
CA GLN A 196 7.67 -21.01 -16.77
C GLN A 196 6.44 -20.41 -16.08
N CYS A 197 6.62 -19.51 -15.10
CA CYS A 197 5.52 -18.79 -14.48
C CYS A 197 4.74 -17.95 -15.51
N ALA A 198 5.44 -17.21 -16.37
CA ALA A 198 4.81 -16.47 -17.45
C ALA A 198 4.00 -17.37 -18.39
N GLN A 199 4.54 -18.56 -18.76
CA GLN A 199 3.82 -19.53 -19.58
C GLN A 199 2.56 -20.05 -18.87
N LYS A 200 2.64 -20.36 -17.57
CA LYS A 200 1.49 -20.80 -16.76
C LYS A 200 0.39 -19.73 -16.74
N LEU A 201 0.75 -18.46 -16.57
CA LEU A 201 -0.21 -17.34 -16.64
C LEU A 201 -0.81 -17.16 -18.04
N VAL A 202 -0.04 -17.40 -19.11
CA VAL A 202 -0.58 -17.38 -20.49
C VAL A 202 -1.60 -18.50 -20.71
N GLU A 203 -1.39 -19.69 -20.14
CA GLU A 203 -2.32 -20.82 -20.22
C GLU A 203 -3.67 -20.52 -19.57
N GLN A 204 -3.70 -19.64 -18.56
CA GLN A 204 -4.92 -19.24 -17.86
C GLN A 204 -5.81 -18.29 -18.71
N LYS A 205 -5.21 -17.47 -19.58
CA LYS A 205 -5.93 -16.42 -20.34
C LYS A 205 -7.26 -16.84 -20.97
N PRO A 206 -7.39 -18.02 -21.61
CA PRO A 206 -8.63 -18.42 -22.26
C PRO A 206 -9.83 -18.60 -21.32
N ILE A 207 -9.58 -18.81 -20.02
CA ILE A 207 -10.62 -19.06 -19.03
C ILE A 207 -10.87 -17.86 -18.09
N LEU A 208 -10.02 -16.83 -18.15
CA LEU A 208 -10.21 -15.64 -17.35
C LEU A 208 -11.39 -14.80 -17.82
N GLN A 209 -12.10 -14.17 -16.88
CA GLN A 209 -12.98 -13.04 -17.16
C GLN A 209 -12.16 -11.78 -17.43
N GLY A 210 -11.09 -11.54 -16.68
CA GLY A 210 -10.21 -10.39 -16.82
C GLY A 210 -9.17 -10.28 -15.72
N HIS A 211 -8.31 -9.27 -15.89
CA HIS A 211 -7.38 -8.82 -14.87
C HIS A 211 -7.99 -7.60 -14.15
N VAL A 212 -7.85 -7.52 -12.85
CA VAL A 212 -8.48 -6.49 -12.01
C VAL A 212 -7.57 -6.07 -10.86
N MET A 213 -7.78 -4.85 -10.37
CA MET A 213 -7.47 -4.39 -9.03
C MET A 213 -8.81 -4.04 -8.36
N ASP A 214 -9.07 -2.79 -7.99
CA ASP A 214 -10.29 -2.37 -7.25
C ASP A 214 -11.62 -2.75 -7.94
N GLN A 215 -11.61 -3.09 -9.25
CA GLN A 215 -12.82 -3.59 -9.93
C GLN A 215 -13.31 -4.92 -9.37
N ILE A 216 -12.51 -5.61 -8.56
CA ILE A 216 -12.88 -6.88 -7.93
C ILE A 216 -14.09 -6.71 -7.01
N TYR A 217 -14.18 -5.63 -6.23
CA TYR A 217 -15.27 -5.39 -5.30
C TYR A 217 -16.63 -5.56 -5.99
N ALA A 218 -16.93 -4.72 -6.97
CA ALA A 218 -18.20 -4.78 -7.68
C ALA A 218 -18.45 -6.14 -8.36
N LYS A 219 -17.40 -6.81 -8.85
CA LYS A 219 -17.53 -8.10 -9.57
C LYS A 219 -17.84 -9.27 -8.64
N MET A 220 -17.20 -9.33 -7.46
CA MET A 220 -17.43 -10.39 -6.50
C MET A 220 -18.71 -10.16 -5.69
N GLU A 221 -18.96 -8.93 -5.25
CA GLU A 221 -20.18 -8.56 -4.52
C GLU A 221 -21.45 -8.81 -5.33
N ARG A 222 -21.44 -8.50 -6.64
CA ARG A 222 -22.57 -8.67 -7.56
C ARG A 222 -22.62 -10.05 -8.23
N GLU A 223 -21.76 -10.97 -7.83
CA GLU A 223 -21.71 -12.34 -8.38
C GLU A 223 -21.40 -12.39 -9.90
N GLU A 224 -20.81 -11.33 -10.45
CA GLU A 224 -20.35 -11.27 -11.85
C GLU A 224 -19.16 -12.19 -12.10
N ALA A 225 -18.26 -12.29 -11.11
CA ALA A 225 -17.18 -13.27 -11.03
C ALA A 225 -17.41 -14.18 -9.80
N TRP A 226 -16.78 -15.35 -9.79
CA TRP A 226 -16.96 -16.35 -8.76
C TRP A 226 -15.70 -16.74 -8.04
N ILE A 227 -14.54 -16.49 -8.64
CA ILE A 227 -13.23 -16.85 -8.12
C ILE A 227 -12.26 -15.72 -8.42
N ALA A 228 -11.49 -15.31 -7.41
CA ALA A 228 -10.43 -14.33 -7.55
C ALA A 228 -9.31 -14.59 -6.53
N PRO A 229 -8.04 -14.46 -6.89
CA PRO A 229 -6.99 -14.24 -5.91
C PRO A 229 -7.07 -12.79 -5.45
N TYR A 230 -7.01 -12.54 -4.14
CA TYR A 230 -6.94 -11.16 -3.66
C TYR A 230 -6.42 -11.08 -2.23
N TYR A 231 -6.31 -9.86 -1.73
CA TYR A 231 -5.78 -9.57 -0.41
C TYR A 231 -6.80 -9.91 0.68
N ALA A 232 -6.32 -10.43 1.79
CA ALA A 232 -7.15 -10.88 2.90
C ALA A 232 -7.97 -9.74 3.54
N GLY A 233 -7.39 -8.52 3.63
CA GLY A 233 -8.10 -7.35 4.16
C GLY A 233 -9.32 -6.98 3.31
N ASP A 234 -9.15 -6.93 1.98
CA ASP A 234 -10.25 -6.61 1.06
C ASP A 234 -11.36 -7.67 1.08
N TYR A 235 -11.00 -8.94 1.28
CA TYR A 235 -12.01 -9.99 1.48
C TYR A 235 -12.89 -9.70 2.69
N LEU A 236 -12.30 -9.26 3.81
CA LEU A 236 -13.07 -8.96 5.02
C LEU A 236 -14.09 -7.85 4.80
N TYR A 237 -13.78 -6.89 3.94
CA TYR A 237 -14.75 -5.88 3.51
C TYR A 237 -15.82 -6.47 2.56
N MET A 238 -15.40 -7.22 1.52
CA MET A 238 -16.33 -7.76 0.52
C MET A 238 -17.34 -8.78 1.09
N VAL A 239 -16.95 -9.54 2.12
CA VAL A 239 -17.85 -10.55 2.73
C VAL A 239 -19.01 -9.91 3.48
N GLU A 240 -18.88 -8.68 3.95
CA GLU A 240 -19.98 -7.94 4.57
C GLU A 240 -21.08 -7.64 3.55
N GLU A 241 -20.70 -7.29 2.30
CA GLU A 241 -21.65 -7.03 1.22
C GLU A 241 -22.19 -8.31 0.57
N ASN A 242 -21.36 -9.36 0.49
CA ASN A 242 -21.80 -10.67 -0.03
C ASN A 242 -21.36 -11.83 0.88
N PRO A 243 -22.19 -12.24 1.82
CA PRO A 243 -21.89 -13.32 2.77
C PRO A 243 -21.70 -14.72 2.15
N ALA A 244 -21.88 -14.88 0.83
CA ALA A 244 -21.59 -16.12 0.12
C ALA A 244 -20.11 -16.22 -0.32
N LEU A 245 -19.33 -15.17 -0.10
CA LEU A 245 -17.88 -15.20 -0.36
C LEU A 245 -17.18 -15.94 0.78
N GLU A 246 -16.28 -16.82 0.39
CA GLU A 246 -15.41 -17.59 1.25
C GLU A 246 -13.95 -17.29 0.88
N PHE A 247 -13.05 -17.49 1.83
CA PHE A 247 -11.61 -17.26 1.64
C PHE A 247 -10.81 -18.45 2.16
N TYR A 248 -9.72 -18.78 1.45
CA TYR A 248 -8.74 -19.73 1.96
C TYR A 248 -7.31 -19.33 1.58
N PHE A 249 -6.37 -19.78 2.40
CA PHE A 249 -4.96 -19.77 2.10
C PHE A 249 -4.60 -21.05 1.36
N PRO A 250 -4.02 -20.96 0.14
CA PRO A 250 -3.64 -22.14 -0.64
C PRO A 250 -2.55 -22.98 0.02
N GLU A 251 -2.64 -24.30 -0.15
CA GLU A 251 -1.73 -25.28 0.46
C GLU A 251 -0.28 -25.15 -0.02
N GLU A 252 -0.05 -24.64 -1.24
CA GLU A 252 1.28 -24.41 -1.80
C GLU A 252 2.02 -23.25 -1.15
N GLY A 253 1.33 -22.47 -0.32
CA GLY A 253 1.83 -21.24 0.28
C GLY A 253 1.30 -20.00 -0.42
N PHE A 254 1.49 -18.86 0.23
CA PHE A 254 0.95 -17.57 -0.19
C PHE A 254 1.92 -16.42 0.10
N ASN A 255 1.70 -15.30 -0.56
CA ASN A 255 2.50 -14.10 -0.37
C ASN A 255 2.10 -13.39 0.94
N ILE A 256 3.12 -12.94 1.69
CA ILE A 256 3.00 -11.94 2.74
C ILE A 256 3.71 -10.69 2.22
N PHE A 257 3.04 -9.56 2.23
CA PHE A 257 3.60 -8.27 1.84
C PHE A 257 3.60 -7.29 3.00
N ILE A 258 4.50 -6.32 2.95
CA ILE A 258 4.57 -5.21 3.89
C ILE A 258 4.56 -3.92 3.05
N ASP A 259 3.60 -3.04 3.35
CA ASP A 259 3.63 -1.68 2.83
C ASP A 259 4.21 -0.77 3.90
N ALA A 260 5.10 0.12 3.51
CA ALA A 260 5.77 0.98 4.48
C ALA A 260 5.85 2.44 3.99
N MET A 261 5.82 3.33 4.97
CA MET A 261 5.93 4.77 4.77
C MET A 261 7.39 5.16 4.53
N CYS A 262 7.63 5.87 3.44
CA CYS A 262 8.95 6.34 3.02
C CYS A 262 8.90 7.82 2.63
N ILE A 263 10.04 8.50 2.68
CA ILE A 263 10.22 9.87 2.21
C ILE A 263 11.05 9.83 0.93
N PRO A 264 10.49 10.22 -0.23
CA PRO A 264 11.25 10.25 -1.47
C PRO A 264 12.26 11.39 -1.49
N LYS A 265 13.36 11.23 -2.24
CA LYS A 265 14.32 12.30 -2.46
C LYS A 265 13.66 13.53 -3.10
N GLY A 266 14.02 14.69 -2.54
CA GLY A 266 13.44 15.95 -2.96
C GLY A 266 12.11 16.29 -2.30
N ALA A 267 11.73 15.61 -1.23
CA ALA A 267 10.63 15.99 -0.36
C ALA A 267 10.78 17.44 0.11
N ALA A 268 9.70 18.20 0.04
CA ALA A 268 9.72 19.63 0.36
C ALA A 268 9.70 19.88 1.88
N ASN A 269 9.10 18.95 2.65
CA ASN A 269 8.88 19.06 4.09
C ASN A 269 9.16 17.74 4.82
N GLN A 270 10.43 17.38 4.97
CA GLN A 270 10.85 16.15 5.64
C GLN A 270 10.37 16.10 7.10
N GLU A 271 10.45 17.21 7.86
CA GLU A 271 10.00 17.27 9.25
C GLU A 271 8.48 17.01 9.35
N GLY A 272 7.68 17.57 8.44
CA GLY A 272 6.25 17.34 8.37
C GLY A 272 5.90 15.89 7.95
N ALA A 273 6.66 15.31 7.03
CA ALA A 273 6.54 13.92 6.63
C ALA A 273 6.84 12.96 7.79
N GLU A 274 7.93 13.20 8.54
CA GLU A 274 8.27 12.42 9.74
C GLU A 274 7.21 12.57 10.85
N ALA A 275 6.61 13.75 11.00
CA ALA A 275 5.49 13.95 11.92
C ALA A 275 4.24 13.15 11.51
N PHE A 276 3.94 13.06 10.19
CA PHE A 276 2.84 12.24 9.67
C PHE A 276 3.10 10.74 9.90
N ILE A 277 4.30 10.28 9.61
CA ILE A 277 4.73 8.90 9.88
C ILE A 277 4.62 8.59 11.37
N ASN A 278 5.10 9.49 12.24
CA ASN A 278 4.98 9.32 13.67
C ASN A 278 3.53 9.27 14.15
N PHE A 279 2.65 10.09 13.59
CA PHE A 279 1.23 10.13 13.93
C PHE A 279 0.56 8.79 13.61
N LEU A 280 0.81 8.22 12.42
CA LEU A 280 0.30 6.91 12.02
C LEU A 280 0.87 5.73 12.83
N CYS A 281 2.03 5.90 13.45
CA CYS A 281 2.61 4.92 14.37
C CYS A 281 2.08 5.03 15.81
N SER A 282 1.15 5.94 16.10
CA SER A 282 0.43 5.92 17.38
C SER A 282 -0.47 4.68 17.42
N PRO A 283 -0.43 3.84 18.48
CA PRO A 283 -1.27 2.64 18.54
C PRO A 283 -2.76 2.91 18.34
N GLU A 284 -3.27 4.01 18.92
CA GLU A 284 -4.67 4.41 18.78
C GLU A 284 -5.01 4.77 17.32
N ILE A 285 -4.21 5.62 16.68
CA ILE A 285 -4.44 6.04 15.29
C ILE A 285 -4.27 4.86 14.34
N CYS A 286 -3.21 4.08 14.53
CA CYS A 286 -2.96 2.87 13.75
C CYS A 286 -4.11 1.88 13.85
N GLY A 287 -4.61 1.61 15.08
CA GLY A 287 -5.71 0.68 15.31
C GLY A 287 -6.98 1.12 14.58
N GLN A 288 -7.44 2.35 14.80
CA GLN A 288 -8.65 2.88 14.16
C GLN A 288 -8.53 2.98 12.63
N ASN A 289 -7.35 3.33 12.12
CA ASN A 289 -7.09 3.36 10.69
C ASN A 289 -7.18 1.96 10.07
N LEU A 290 -6.55 0.95 10.68
CA LEU A 290 -6.50 -0.40 10.15
C LEU A 290 -7.80 -1.17 10.39
N GLU A 291 -8.58 -0.83 11.41
CA GLU A 291 -9.95 -1.32 11.57
C GLU A 291 -10.81 -0.97 10.35
N TYR A 292 -10.76 0.28 9.91
CA TYR A 292 -11.46 0.71 8.70
C TYR A 292 -10.96 -0.01 7.44
N LEU A 293 -9.64 -0.23 7.35
CA LEU A 293 -9.04 -0.87 6.17
C LEU A 293 -9.20 -2.41 6.16
N GLY A 294 -9.45 -3.05 7.29
CA GLY A 294 -9.44 -4.51 7.42
C GLY A 294 -8.06 -5.16 7.34
N TYR A 295 -6.98 -4.36 7.31
CA TYR A 295 -5.60 -4.84 7.17
C TYR A 295 -4.90 -5.04 8.51
N SER A 296 -3.83 -5.82 8.48
CA SER A 296 -3.08 -6.19 9.67
C SER A 296 -2.09 -5.12 10.10
N SER A 297 -2.03 -4.89 11.40
CA SER A 297 -1.14 -3.92 12.00
C SER A 297 0.28 -4.48 12.22
N PRO A 298 1.33 -3.71 11.90
CA PRO A 298 2.70 -4.02 12.32
C PRO A 298 2.98 -3.62 13.77
N LEU A 299 1.97 -3.11 14.50
CA LEU A 299 2.02 -2.72 15.89
C LEU A 299 1.05 -3.58 16.70
N SER A 300 1.55 -4.52 17.51
CA SER A 300 0.67 -5.35 18.37
C SER A 300 -0.17 -4.50 19.32
N ALA A 301 0.36 -3.37 19.79
CA ALA A 301 -0.37 -2.46 20.66
C ALA A 301 -1.59 -1.77 19.99
N ALA A 302 -1.65 -1.73 18.66
CA ALA A 302 -2.78 -1.17 17.94
C ALA A 302 -4.05 -2.03 18.07
N LYS A 303 -3.89 -3.34 18.33
CA LYS A 303 -5.03 -4.28 18.50
C LYS A 303 -5.94 -3.90 19.67
N ASP A 304 -5.42 -3.19 20.68
CA ASP A 304 -6.23 -2.71 21.82
C ASP A 304 -7.21 -1.59 21.43
N TYR A 305 -7.06 -1.03 20.23
CA TYR A 305 -7.86 0.07 19.66
C TYR A 305 -8.66 -0.34 18.41
N MET A 306 -8.79 -1.63 18.16
CA MET A 306 -9.54 -2.22 17.05
C MET A 306 -10.72 -3.04 17.60
N ASP A 307 -11.67 -3.35 16.72
CA ASP A 307 -12.69 -4.32 17.03
C ASP A 307 -12.03 -5.66 17.45
N PRO A 308 -12.39 -6.23 18.62
CA PRO A 308 -11.78 -7.47 19.10
C PRO A 308 -11.97 -8.67 18.16
N GLU A 309 -13.05 -8.71 17.35
CA GLU A 309 -13.30 -9.77 16.38
C GLU A 309 -12.31 -9.66 15.22
N LEU A 310 -12.04 -8.44 14.71
CA LEU A 310 -11.01 -8.20 13.69
C LEU A 310 -9.60 -8.47 14.24
N ALA A 311 -9.30 -7.97 15.44
CA ALA A 311 -7.98 -8.15 16.07
C ALA A 311 -7.62 -9.63 16.32
N ALA A 312 -8.63 -10.51 16.42
CA ALA A 312 -8.48 -11.95 16.59
C ALA A 312 -8.79 -12.76 15.31
N ASN A 313 -9.08 -12.11 14.20
CA ASN A 313 -9.48 -12.79 12.97
C ASN A 313 -8.29 -13.54 12.34
N PRO A 314 -8.38 -14.87 12.13
CA PRO A 314 -7.25 -15.65 11.59
C PRO A 314 -6.99 -15.40 10.10
N ILE A 315 -7.86 -14.68 9.39
CA ILE A 315 -7.64 -14.25 8.02
C ILE A 315 -6.79 -12.96 8.00
N ALA A 316 -7.10 -12.03 8.91
CA ALA A 316 -6.28 -10.81 9.07
C ALA A 316 -4.92 -11.14 9.71
N TYR A 317 -4.88 -12.04 10.71
CA TYR A 317 -3.68 -12.39 11.49
C TYR A 317 -3.45 -13.91 11.47
N PRO A 318 -3.05 -14.51 10.32
CA PRO A 318 -2.84 -15.94 10.15
C PRO A 318 -1.66 -16.51 10.93
#